data_2168a6fa6b0ce39fa82aefc622282fc3
#
_entry.id   2168a6fa6b0ce39fa82aefc622282fc3
#
_cell.length_a   1.000
_cell.length_b   1.000
_cell.length_c   1.000
_cell.angle_alpha   90.00
_cell.angle_beta   90.00
_cell.angle_gamma   90.00
#
_symmetry.space_group_name_H-M   'P 1'
#
loop_
_entity.id
_entity.type
_entity.pdbx_description
1 polymer ?
#
loop_
_entity_poly.entity_id
_entity_poly.type
_entity_poly.pdbx_seq_one_letter_code
_entity_poly.pdbx_strand_id
1 'polypeptide(L)'
;VRQWDELVTLVALADVTKSVRLPDDSELEILRGITLDVSAGDHVSIVGRSGSGKSTLLNILGMLDTPTSGTVAFEGREVRRMRSGRLDRLRGDNVGFVFQQFNLLPGRTALDNVMMPLGHAKGRLFWNRRQIAADMLERVGLGHRIEQIADRLSGGEQQRVAIARALVRRPVLILADEPTGALDIDTGATVMSLLDEVATETDAALVTITHDLHVAARARRHYRLDAGVLETADLSRAFEASTLAASVPSNLAPVATAPAPATRREAAS
;
A
#
# COMPACT_ATOMS: atom_id res chain seq x y z
N VAL A 1 -5.59 12.33 37.05
CA VAL A 1 -5.51 10.90 36.72
C VAL A 1 -6.03 10.80 35.29
N ARG A 2 -5.11 10.74 34.29
CA ARG A 2 -5.49 10.49 32.91
C ARG A 2 -5.78 8.99 32.82
N GLN A 3 -7.03 8.67 32.58
CA GLN A 3 -7.47 7.33 32.18
C GLN A 3 -6.80 7.04 30.81
N TRP A 4 -5.95 6.03 30.77
CA TRP A 4 -5.41 5.50 29.52
C TRP A 4 -6.59 4.80 28.85
N ASP A 5 -7.14 5.39 27.78
CA ASP A 5 -8.05 4.69 26.89
C ASP A 5 -7.28 3.46 26.37
N GLU A 6 -7.78 2.26 26.66
CA GLU A 6 -7.29 1.02 26.08
C GLU A 6 -7.48 1.16 24.56
N LEU A 7 -6.40 1.38 23.82
CA LEU A 7 -6.41 1.41 22.37
C LEU A 7 -7.00 0.08 21.89
N VAL A 8 -8.16 0.15 21.26
CA VAL A 8 -8.85 -1.04 20.76
C VAL A 8 -8.04 -1.58 19.58
N THR A 9 -7.41 -2.75 19.77
CA THR A 9 -6.68 -3.43 18.69
C THR A 9 -7.64 -3.76 17.55
N LEU A 10 -7.40 -3.16 16.40
CA LEU A 10 -8.20 -3.34 15.20
C LEU A 10 -7.80 -4.60 14.44
N VAL A 11 -6.49 -4.77 14.20
CA VAL A 11 -5.92 -5.96 13.53
C VAL A 11 -4.78 -6.50 14.37
N ALA A 12 -4.78 -7.81 14.63
CA ALA A 12 -3.68 -8.50 15.30
C ALA A 12 -3.21 -9.69 14.45
N LEU A 13 -1.92 -9.75 14.22
CA LEU A 13 -1.21 -10.88 13.64
C LEU A 13 -0.36 -11.52 14.74
N ALA A 14 -0.46 -12.84 14.92
CA ALA A 14 0.36 -13.58 15.87
C ALA A 14 1.02 -14.77 15.16
N ASP A 15 2.35 -14.74 15.10
CA ASP A 15 3.23 -15.76 14.53
C ASP A 15 2.82 -16.19 13.10
N VAL A 16 2.48 -15.20 12.27
CA VAL A 16 1.96 -15.42 10.91
C VAL A 16 3.09 -15.80 9.96
N THR A 17 2.94 -16.94 9.29
CA THR A 17 3.80 -17.37 8.18
C THR A 17 3.03 -17.38 6.87
N LYS A 18 3.75 -17.22 5.77
CA LYS A 18 3.20 -17.39 4.42
C LYS A 18 4.22 -18.05 3.52
N SER A 19 3.84 -19.20 2.98
CA SER A 19 4.62 -19.93 1.96
C SER A 19 3.79 -20.10 0.69
N VAL A 20 4.47 -20.21 -0.43
CA VAL A 20 3.90 -20.55 -1.73
C VAL A 20 4.69 -21.69 -2.36
N ARG A 21 3.97 -22.62 -3.01
CA ARG A 21 4.62 -23.71 -3.76
C ARG A 21 5.04 -23.18 -5.12
N LEU A 22 6.31 -23.43 -5.47
CA LEU A 22 6.87 -23.09 -6.77
C LEU A 22 6.59 -24.21 -7.80
N PRO A 23 6.75 -23.92 -9.12
CA PRO A 23 6.49 -24.91 -10.18
C PRO A 23 7.38 -26.16 -10.11
N ASP A 24 8.52 -26.11 -9.44
CA ASP A 24 9.44 -27.20 -9.19
C ASP A 24 9.14 -28.00 -7.90
N ASP A 25 7.93 -27.80 -7.34
CA ASP A 25 7.48 -28.36 -6.06
C ASP A 25 8.27 -27.90 -4.83
N SER A 26 9.24 -27.00 -4.96
CA SER A 26 9.87 -26.36 -3.81
C SER A 26 8.93 -25.36 -3.13
N GLU A 27 9.18 -25.07 -1.86
CA GLU A 27 8.40 -24.11 -1.08
C GLU A 27 9.20 -22.83 -0.85
N LEU A 28 8.62 -21.70 -1.24
CA LEU A 28 9.17 -20.38 -0.95
C LEU A 28 8.45 -19.76 0.25
N GLU A 29 9.15 -19.60 1.34
CA GLU A 29 8.63 -18.91 2.53
C GLU A 29 8.78 -17.39 2.35
N ILE A 30 7.64 -16.70 2.29
CA ILE A 30 7.56 -15.25 2.05
C ILE A 30 7.53 -14.48 3.37
N LEU A 31 6.76 -14.97 4.35
CA LEU A 31 6.66 -14.37 5.70
C LEU A 31 6.99 -15.41 6.76
N ARG A 32 7.73 -14.99 7.79
CA ARG A 32 8.37 -15.85 8.79
C ARG A 32 8.02 -15.37 10.19
N GLY A 33 6.91 -15.86 10.75
CA GLY A 33 6.52 -15.59 12.14
C GLY A 33 6.22 -14.11 12.42
N ILE A 34 5.44 -13.44 11.55
CA ILE A 34 5.09 -12.04 11.73
C ILE A 34 4.14 -11.86 12.91
N THR A 35 4.54 -11.01 13.84
CA THR A 35 3.68 -10.54 14.93
C THR A 35 3.57 -9.03 14.86
N LEU A 36 2.34 -8.53 14.73
CA LEU A 36 2.03 -7.11 14.57
C LEU A 36 0.62 -6.84 15.07
N ASP A 37 0.45 -5.79 15.84
CA ASP A 37 -0.85 -5.21 16.20
C ASP A 37 -1.00 -3.82 15.61
N VAL A 38 -2.21 -3.52 15.17
CA VAL A 38 -2.63 -2.21 14.65
C VAL A 38 -3.89 -1.81 15.37
N SER A 39 -3.88 -0.66 16.02
CA SER A 39 -5.01 -0.10 16.76
C SER A 39 -5.70 1.01 15.96
N ALA A 40 -6.93 1.38 16.36
CA ALA A 40 -7.62 2.53 15.79
C ALA A 40 -6.75 3.80 15.93
N GLY A 41 -6.75 4.64 14.91
CA GLY A 41 -5.93 5.85 14.86
C GLY A 41 -4.41 5.64 14.73
N ASP A 42 -3.93 4.38 14.62
CA ASP A 42 -2.51 4.11 14.38
C ASP A 42 -2.09 4.60 12.99
N HIS A 43 -0.89 5.18 12.91
CA HIS A 43 -0.20 5.39 11.65
C HIS A 43 1.10 4.57 11.66
N VAL A 44 1.13 3.53 10.84
CA VAL A 44 2.22 2.54 10.76
C VAL A 44 2.87 2.62 9.39
N SER A 45 4.19 2.66 9.34
CA SER A 45 4.96 2.46 8.10
C SER A 45 5.73 1.14 8.14
N ILE A 46 5.76 0.44 7.00
CA ILE A 46 6.52 -0.78 6.81
C ILE A 46 7.45 -0.56 5.63
N VAL A 47 8.76 -0.44 5.91
CA VAL A 47 9.78 -0.28 4.89
C VAL A 47 10.47 -1.61 4.58
N GLY A 48 11.02 -1.75 3.38
CA GLY A 48 11.78 -2.96 3.02
C GLY A 48 12.08 -3.00 1.52
N ARG A 49 13.03 -3.88 1.15
CA ARG A 49 13.44 -4.06 -0.26
C ARG A 49 12.32 -4.66 -1.10
N SER A 50 12.41 -4.50 -2.43
CA SER A 50 11.52 -5.24 -3.34
C SER A 50 11.65 -6.75 -3.10
N GLY A 51 10.52 -7.47 -3.12
CA GLY A 51 10.50 -8.93 -2.87
C GLY A 51 10.59 -9.34 -1.40
N SER A 52 10.65 -8.43 -0.42
CA SER A 52 10.73 -8.80 1.02
C SER A 52 9.43 -9.36 1.61
N GLY A 53 8.31 -9.36 0.86
CA GLY A 53 7.00 -9.85 1.34
C GLY A 53 6.01 -8.77 1.74
N LYS A 54 6.31 -7.47 1.52
CA LYS A 54 5.48 -6.34 1.96
C LYS A 54 4.03 -6.39 1.45
N SER A 55 3.83 -6.55 0.15
CA SER A 55 2.48 -6.65 -0.44
C SER A 55 1.74 -7.90 0.03
N THR A 56 2.44 -9.00 0.30
CA THR A 56 1.87 -10.21 0.90
C THR A 56 1.39 -9.93 2.33
N LEU A 57 2.19 -9.24 3.13
CA LEU A 57 1.81 -8.84 4.49
C LEU A 57 0.59 -7.91 4.45
N LEU A 58 0.57 -6.91 3.55
CA LEU A 58 -0.56 -6.01 3.39
C LEU A 58 -1.84 -6.74 2.97
N ASN A 59 -1.73 -7.72 2.06
CA ASN A 59 -2.87 -8.55 1.66
C ASN A 59 -3.42 -9.38 2.83
N ILE A 60 -2.57 -9.87 3.71
CA ILE A 60 -2.99 -10.62 4.91
C ILE A 60 -3.64 -9.66 5.93
N LEU A 61 -3.05 -8.48 6.19
CA LEU A 61 -3.64 -7.44 7.05
C LEU A 61 -5.03 -7.03 6.56
N GLY A 62 -5.20 -6.93 5.26
CA GLY A 62 -6.47 -6.55 4.62
C GLY A 62 -7.40 -7.71 4.33
N MET A 63 -7.09 -8.92 4.79
CA MET A 63 -7.93 -10.11 4.60
C MET A 63 -8.18 -10.46 3.12
N LEU A 64 -7.27 -10.09 2.21
CA LEU A 64 -7.28 -10.49 0.79
C LEU A 64 -6.60 -11.85 0.61
N ASP A 65 -5.65 -12.19 1.48
CA ASP A 65 -4.97 -13.47 1.48
C ASP A 65 -5.00 -14.10 2.89
N THR A 66 -4.80 -15.41 2.96
CA THR A 66 -4.77 -16.16 4.21
C THR A 66 -3.35 -16.61 4.54
N PRO A 67 -2.93 -16.58 5.81
CA PRO A 67 -1.64 -17.10 6.22
C PRO A 67 -1.56 -18.62 6.04
N THR A 68 -0.36 -19.15 5.87
CA THR A 68 -0.09 -20.61 5.91
C THR A 68 -0.23 -21.12 7.35
N SER A 69 0.34 -20.40 8.32
CA SER A 69 0.19 -20.67 9.75
C SER A 69 0.08 -19.37 10.55
N GLY A 70 -0.12 -19.49 11.87
CA GLY A 70 -0.36 -18.36 12.76
C GLY A 70 -1.82 -17.90 12.72
N THR A 71 -2.12 -16.78 13.37
CA THR A 71 -3.47 -16.25 13.50
C THR A 71 -3.57 -14.81 13.09
N VAL A 72 -4.69 -14.48 12.44
CA VAL A 72 -5.09 -13.10 12.08
C VAL A 72 -6.43 -12.85 12.75
N ALA A 73 -6.53 -11.79 13.53
CA ALA A 73 -7.77 -11.34 14.14
C ALA A 73 -8.12 -9.93 13.71
N PHE A 74 -9.40 -9.68 13.48
CA PHE A 74 -9.95 -8.35 13.25
C PHE A 74 -10.99 -8.04 14.33
N GLU A 75 -10.80 -6.97 15.08
CA GLU A 75 -11.61 -6.61 16.27
C GLU A 75 -11.77 -7.82 17.22
N GLY A 76 -10.68 -8.50 17.54
CA GLY A 76 -10.63 -9.66 18.42
C GLY A 76 -11.25 -10.94 17.85
N ARG A 77 -11.72 -10.95 16.60
CA ARG A 77 -12.33 -12.12 15.95
C ARG A 77 -11.36 -12.77 14.98
N GLU A 78 -11.07 -14.03 15.17
CA GLU A 78 -10.19 -14.79 14.27
C GLU A 78 -10.79 -14.89 12.85
N VAL A 79 -10.05 -14.34 11.86
CA VAL A 79 -10.48 -14.22 10.46
C VAL A 79 -10.68 -15.61 9.82
N ARG A 80 -9.80 -16.57 10.09
CA ARG A 80 -9.83 -17.92 9.52
C ARG A 80 -11.10 -18.70 9.86
N ARG A 81 -11.76 -18.36 10.97
CA ARG A 81 -13.03 -19.00 11.42
C ARG A 81 -14.27 -18.39 10.76
N MET A 82 -14.10 -17.33 9.97
CA MET A 82 -15.23 -16.67 9.32
C MET A 82 -15.61 -17.39 8.02
N ARG A 83 -16.92 -17.43 7.72
CA ARG A 83 -17.40 -17.85 6.40
C ARG A 83 -17.05 -16.80 5.37
N SER A 84 -16.70 -17.22 4.14
CA SER A 84 -16.26 -16.34 3.04
C SER A 84 -17.16 -15.10 2.85
N GLY A 85 -18.47 -15.26 2.71
CA GLY A 85 -19.36 -14.10 2.52
C GLY A 85 -19.45 -13.14 3.71
N ARG A 86 -19.10 -13.59 4.95
CA ARG A 86 -18.99 -12.70 6.10
C ARG A 86 -17.66 -11.95 6.08
N LEU A 87 -16.59 -12.63 5.69
CA LEU A 87 -15.27 -12.05 5.54
C LEU A 87 -15.26 -10.98 4.44
N ASP A 88 -15.86 -11.27 3.28
CA ASP A 88 -15.97 -10.31 2.16
C ASP A 88 -16.72 -9.05 2.57
N ARG A 89 -17.80 -9.21 3.35
CA ARG A 89 -18.55 -8.07 3.87
C ARG A 89 -17.73 -7.28 4.90
N LEU A 90 -17.08 -7.97 5.82
CA LEU A 90 -16.22 -7.35 6.83
C LEU A 90 -15.13 -6.50 6.16
N ARG A 91 -14.43 -7.08 5.18
CA ARG A 91 -13.40 -6.39 4.40
C ARG A 91 -13.98 -5.20 3.66
N GLY A 92 -15.06 -5.39 2.91
CA GLY A 92 -15.69 -4.34 2.12
C GLY A 92 -16.25 -3.19 2.95
N ASP A 93 -16.64 -3.44 4.21
CA ASP A 93 -17.20 -2.40 5.10
C ASP A 93 -16.10 -1.64 5.86
N ASN A 94 -14.94 -2.27 6.11
CA ASN A 94 -13.97 -1.79 7.08
C ASN A 94 -12.58 -1.49 6.50
N VAL A 95 -12.23 -2.01 5.31
CA VAL A 95 -10.88 -1.88 4.75
C VAL A 95 -10.89 -1.10 3.45
N GLY A 96 -10.07 -0.04 3.38
CA GLY A 96 -9.78 0.71 2.16
C GLY A 96 -8.38 0.34 1.64
N PHE A 97 -8.28 -0.03 0.37
CA PHE A 97 -7.01 -0.36 -0.27
C PHE A 97 -6.60 0.71 -1.27
N VAL A 98 -5.37 1.20 -1.15
CA VAL A 98 -4.68 2.04 -2.12
C VAL A 98 -3.49 1.26 -2.65
N PHE A 99 -3.54 0.88 -3.94
CA PHE A 99 -2.49 0.07 -4.57
C PHE A 99 -1.53 0.94 -5.36
N GLN A 100 -0.30 0.48 -5.54
CA GLN A 100 0.73 1.10 -6.37
C GLN A 100 0.27 1.24 -7.83
N GLN A 101 -0.32 0.19 -8.40
CA GLN A 101 -1.07 0.27 -9.65
C GLN A 101 -2.49 0.64 -9.28
N PHE A 102 -3.01 1.71 -9.83
CA PHE A 102 -4.30 2.32 -9.44
C PHE A 102 -5.46 1.34 -9.45
N ASN A 103 -5.38 0.26 -10.23
CA ASN A 103 -6.39 -0.80 -10.37
C ASN A 103 -7.80 -0.22 -10.64
N LEU A 104 -7.87 0.84 -11.44
CA LEU A 104 -9.13 1.41 -11.88
C LEU A 104 -9.78 0.52 -12.93
N LEU A 105 -11.10 0.49 -12.94
CA LEU A 105 -11.86 -0.22 -13.95
C LEU A 105 -11.69 0.49 -15.31
N PRO A 106 -11.11 -0.16 -16.33
CA PRO A 106 -10.92 0.44 -17.64
C PRO A 106 -12.26 0.74 -18.31
N GLY A 107 -12.32 1.83 -19.10
CA GLY A 107 -13.53 2.24 -19.79
C GLY A 107 -14.64 2.78 -18.87
N ARG A 108 -14.42 2.88 -17.56
CA ARG A 108 -15.35 3.46 -16.58
C ARG A 108 -14.93 4.87 -16.20
N THR A 109 -15.91 5.70 -15.85
CA THR A 109 -15.67 7.06 -15.37
C THR A 109 -14.99 7.07 -14.00
N ALA A 110 -14.44 8.21 -13.58
CA ALA A 110 -13.97 8.43 -12.22
C ALA A 110 -15.10 8.14 -11.21
N LEU A 111 -16.30 8.62 -11.51
CA LEU A 111 -17.48 8.40 -10.68
C LEU A 111 -17.84 6.92 -10.54
N ASP A 112 -17.87 6.17 -11.65
CA ASP A 112 -18.17 4.74 -11.63
C ASP A 112 -17.17 3.96 -10.77
N ASN A 113 -15.87 4.30 -10.88
CA ASN A 113 -14.82 3.71 -10.07
C ASN A 113 -15.03 3.94 -8.58
N VAL A 114 -15.37 5.17 -8.19
CA VAL A 114 -15.60 5.51 -6.77
C VAL A 114 -16.94 4.97 -6.27
N MET A 115 -17.96 4.85 -7.12
CA MET A 115 -19.24 4.24 -6.76
C MET A 115 -19.16 2.72 -6.53
N MET A 116 -18.18 2.03 -7.11
CA MET A 116 -18.10 0.57 -7.08
C MET A 116 -18.21 -0.03 -5.67
N PRO A 117 -17.45 0.41 -4.66
CA PRO A 117 -17.58 -0.13 -3.30
C PRO A 117 -18.95 0.09 -2.68
N LEU A 118 -19.67 1.13 -3.09
CA LEU A 118 -21.01 1.47 -2.60
C LEU A 118 -22.10 0.58 -3.20
N GLY A 119 -21.80 -0.17 -4.28
CA GLY A 119 -22.75 -1.08 -4.93
C GLY A 119 -23.23 -2.22 -4.02
N HIS A 120 -22.41 -2.62 -3.03
CA HIS A 120 -22.74 -3.64 -2.04
C HIS A 120 -23.18 -3.05 -0.69
N ALA A 121 -23.24 -1.72 -0.56
CA ALA A 121 -23.72 -1.05 0.64
C ALA A 121 -25.25 -1.22 0.79
N LYS A 122 -25.77 -0.96 1.99
CA LYS A 122 -27.19 -1.03 2.29
C LYS A 122 -27.74 0.35 2.67
N GLY A 123 -29.07 0.47 2.58
CA GLY A 123 -29.77 1.65 3.05
C GLY A 123 -29.32 2.93 2.34
N ARG A 124 -29.13 4.01 3.11
CA ARG A 124 -28.82 5.34 2.60
C ARG A 124 -27.54 5.38 1.75
N LEU A 125 -26.52 4.60 2.08
CA LEU A 125 -25.27 4.54 1.31
C LEU A 125 -25.50 4.02 -0.11
N PHE A 126 -26.36 3.02 -0.29
CA PHE A 126 -26.70 2.49 -1.60
C PHE A 126 -27.53 3.50 -2.43
N TRP A 127 -28.55 4.09 -1.82
CA TRP A 127 -29.44 5.00 -2.55
C TRP A 127 -28.79 6.32 -2.92
N ASN A 128 -27.89 6.83 -2.10
CA ASN A 128 -27.17 8.09 -2.32
C ASN A 128 -25.76 7.88 -2.89
N ARG A 129 -25.42 6.68 -3.38
CA ARG A 129 -24.04 6.32 -3.79
C ARG A 129 -23.43 7.27 -4.82
N ARG A 130 -24.24 7.81 -5.75
CA ARG A 130 -23.76 8.75 -6.77
C ARG A 130 -23.30 10.06 -6.12
N GLN A 131 -24.12 10.62 -5.23
CA GLN A 131 -23.79 11.86 -4.54
C GLN A 131 -22.57 11.66 -3.63
N ILE A 132 -22.55 10.58 -2.84
CA ILE A 132 -21.44 10.27 -1.93
C ILE A 132 -20.12 10.12 -2.71
N ALA A 133 -20.15 9.47 -3.88
CA ALA A 133 -18.97 9.31 -4.73
C ALA A 133 -18.55 10.65 -5.38
N ALA A 134 -19.50 11.49 -5.79
CA ALA A 134 -19.23 12.82 -6.32
C ALA A 134 -18.58 13.73 -5.25
N ASP A 135 -19.14 13.77 -4.05
CA ASP A 135 -18.60 14.53 -2.92
C ASP A 135 -17.16 14.09 -2.57
N MET A 136 -16.90 12.78 -2.65
CA MET A 136 -15.56 12.26 -2.43
C MET A 136 -14.59 12.65 -3.55
N LEU A 137 -15.03 12.67 -4.82
CA LEU A 137 -14.23 13.16 -5.94
C LEU A 137 -13.95 14.66 -5.83
N GLU A 138 -14.89 15.47 -5.38
CA GLU A 138 -14.65 16.87 -5.07
C GLU A 138 -13.59 17.02 -3.98
N ARG A 139 -13.68 16.24 -2.90
CA ARG A 139 -12.73 16.24 -1.81
C ARG A 139 -11.29 15.93 -2.22
N VAL A 140 -11.10 15.02 -3.19
CA VAL A 140 -9.78 14.72 -3.76
C VAL A 140 -9.38 15.68 -4.90
N GLY A 141 -10.12 16.78 -5.11
CA GLY A 141 -9.85 17.81 -6.13
C GLY A 141 -10.19 17.40 -7.55
N LEU A 142 -11.09 16.43 -7.74
CA LEU A 142 -11.50 15.90 -9.05
C LEU A 142 -12.97 16.18 -9.40
N GLY A 143 -13.62 17.15 -8.75
CA GLY A 143 -15.00 17.54 -9.01
C GLY A 143 -15.25 17.91 -10.48
N HIS A 144 -14.25 18.50 -11.16
CA HIS A 144 -14.31 18.85 -12.58
C HIS A 144 -14.05 17.67 -13.54
N ARG A 145 -13.71 16.46 -13.01
CA ARG A 145 -13.37 15.25 -13.77
C ARG A 145 -14.31 14.08 -13.51
N ILE A 146 -15.43 14.28 -12.82
CA ILE A 146 -16.36 13.24 -12.35
C ILE A 146 -16.76 12.28 -13.47
N GLU A 147 -17.11 12.79 -14.65
CA GLU A 147 -17.55 11.97 -15.81
C GLU A 147 -16.39 11.59 -16.74
N GLN A 148 -15.13 11.93 -16.39
CA GLN A 148 -13.99 11.58 -17.21
C GLN A 148 -13.70 10.09 -17.10
N ILE A 149 -13.47 9.41 -18.23
CA ILE A 149 -13.02 8.00 -18.25
C ILE A 149 -11.63 7.91 -17.60
N ALA A 150 -11.47 6.95 -16.70
CA ALA A 150 -10.25 6.79 -15.91
C ALA A 150 -8.98 6.69 -16.76
N ASP A 151 -9.04 6.02 -17.89
CA ASP A 151 -7.89 5.83 -18.80
C ASP A 151 -7.40 7.15 -19.44
N ARG A 152 -8.19 8.22 -19.39
CA ARG A 152 -7.86 9.55 -19.92
C ARG A 152 -7.37 10.53 -18.85
N LEU A 153 -7.28 10.08 -17.62
CA LEU A 153 -6.76 10.84 -16.49
C LEU A 153 -5.23 10.72 -16.43
N SER A 154 -4.55 11.78 -15.95
CA SER A 154 -3.13 11.69 -15.61
C SER A 154 -2.88 10.68 -14.49
N GLY A 155 -1.65 10.18 -14.32
CA GLY A 155 -1.30 9.25 -13.25
C GLY A 155 -1.69 9.76 -11.85
N GLY A 156 -1.43 11.05 -11.58
CA GLY A 156 -1.84 11.67 -10.31
C GLY A 156 -3.35 11.78 -10.13
N GLU A 157 -4.11 12.05 -11.21
CA GLU A 157 -5.58 12.03 -11.16
C GLU A 157 -6.11 10.62 -10.94
N GLN A 158 -5.54 9.60 -11.63
CA GLN A 158 -5.90 8.19 -11.43
C GLN A 158 -5.64 7.74 -9.99
N GLN A 159 -4.51 8.13 -9.39
CA GLN A 159 -4.21 7.84 -8.00
C GLN A 159 -5.24 8.48 -7.06
N ARG A 160 -5.61 9.74 -7.28
CA ARG A 160 -6.66 10.39 -6.49
C ARG A 160 -8.03 9.72 -6.63
N VAL A 161 -8.39 9.21 -7.81
CA VAL A 161 -9.60 8.38 -8.00
C VAL A 161 -9.49 7.08 -7.20
N ALA A 162 -8.33 6.39 -7.22
CA ALA A 162 -8.11 5.16 -6.44
C ALA A 162 -8.23 5.42 -4.93
N ILE A 163 -7.71 6.55 -4.45
CA ILE A 163 -7.84 6.97 -3.04
C ILE A 163 -9.30 7.28 -2.72
N ALA A 164 -10.00 8.06 -3.55
CA ALA A 164 -11.42 8.34 -3.35
C ALA A 164 -12.23 7.03 -3.26
N ARG A 165 -11.94 6.06 -4.13
CA ARG A 165 -12.56 4.73 -4.09
C ARG A 165 -12.26 3.98 -2.80
N ALA A 166 -11.04 4.05 -2.29
CA ALA A 166 -10.66 3.39 -1.04
C ALA A 166 -11.37 4.01 0.18
N LEU A 167 -11.57 5.34 0.18
CA LEU A 167 -12.07 6.11 1.31
C LEU A 167 -13.59 6.31 1.32
N VAL A 168 -14.29 6.08 0.20
CA VAL A 168 -15.71 6.43 0.02
C VAL A 168 -16.66 5.75 1.03
N ARG A 169 -16.27 4.60 1.59
CA ARG A 169 -17.03 3.89 2.63
C ARG A 169 -16.61 4.26 4.06
N ARG A 170 -15.67 5.18 4.23
CA ARG A 170 -15.09 5.57 5.52
C ARG A 170 -14.55 4.34 6.28
N PRO A 171 -13.55 3.65 5.71
CA PRO A 171 -12.98 2.47 6.34
C PRO A 171 -12.33 2.81 7.68
N VAL A 172 -12.27 1.83 8.58
CA VAL A 172 -11.53 1.94 9.86
C VAL A 172 -10.06 1.53 9.71
N LEU A 173 -9.70 0.86 8.60
CA LEU A 173 -8.34 0.48 8.25
C LEU A 173 -8.05 0.89 6.81
N ILE A 174 -7.01 1.69 6.62
CA ILE A 174 -6.51 2.11 5.31
C ILE A 174 -5.16 1.41 5.08
N LEU A 175 -5.05 0.66 3.99
CA LEU A 175 -3.86 -0.06 3.59
C LEU A 175 -3.33 0.53 2.28
N ALA A 176 -2.14 1.11 2.31
CA ALA A 176 -1.54 1.78 1.18
C ALA A 176 -0.23 1.09 0.77
N ASP A 177 -0.20 0.51 -0.43
CA ASP A 177 0.98 -0.12 -1.04
C ASP A 177 1.61 0.88 -2.03
N GLU A 178 2.77 1.44 -1.67
CA GLU A 178 3.52 2.43 -2.47
C GLU A 178 2.63 3.56 -3.03
N PRO A 179 1.87 4.28 -2.17
CA PRO A 179 0.81 5.19 -2.62
C PRO A 179 1.29 6.35 -3.49
N THR A 180 2.60 6.62 -3.50
CA THR A 180 3.24 7.71 -4.24
C THR A 180 4.22 7.22 -5.32
N GLY A 181 4.42 5.90 -5.46
CA GLY A 181 5.49 5.32 -6.28
C GLY A 181 5.40 5.61 -7.79
N ALA A 182 4.24 6.03 -8.28
CA ALA A 182 4.02 6.40 -9.69
C ALA A 182 3.82 7.92 -9.90
N LEU A 183 4.10 8.74 -8.87
CA LEU A 183 3.80 10.18 -8.85
C LEU A 183 5.08 11.00 -8.77
N ASP A 184 5.01 12.24 -9.25
CA ASP A 184 6.00 13.27 -8.93
C ASP A 184 5.92 13.66 -7.45
N ILE A 185 6.97 14.33 -6.95
CA ILE A 185 7.13 14.65 -5.52
C ILE A 185 5.96 15.48 -4.98
N ASP A 186 5.53 16.51 -5.72
CA ASP A 186 4.49 17.44 -5.25
C ASP A 186 3.12 16.76 -5.21
N THR A 187 2.78 16.01 -6.26
CA THR A 187 1.55 15.20 -6.31
C THR A 187 1.56 14.13 -5.23
N GLY A 188 2.71 13.47 -5.01
CA GLY A 188 2.88 12.48 -3.95
C GLY A 188 2.67 13.07 -2.56
N ALA A 189 3.22 14.24 -2.27
CA ALA A 189 3.01 14.95 -1.00
C ALA A 189 1.53 15.30 -0.77
N THR A 190 0.84 15.76 -1.82
CA THR A 190 -0.60 16.07 -1.78
C THR A 190 -1.43 14.83 -1.47
N VAL A 191 -1.13 13.70 -2.13
CA VAL A 191 -1.78 12.41 -1.92
C VAL A 191 -1.61 11.92 -0.49
N MET A 192 -0.38 11.97 0.05
CA MET A 192 -0.12 11.56 1.43
C MET A 192 -0.83 12.45 2.45
N SER A 193 -0.85 13.77 2.22
CA SER A 193 -1.56 14.70 3.10
C SER A 193 -3.07 14.41 3.14
N LEU A 194 -3.67 14.05 2.01
CA LEU A 194 -5.08 13.64 1.94
C LEU A 194 -5.34 12.35 2.73
N LEU A 195 -4.45 11.34 2.61
CA LEU A 195 -4.58 10.09 3.37
C LEU A 195 -4.48 10.34 4.88
N ASP A 196 -3.51 11.16 5.32
CA ASP A 196 -3.32 11.52 6.72
C ASP A 196 -4.53 12.31 7.27
N GLU A 197 -5.06 13.27 6.50
CA GLU A 197 -6.23 14.05 6.86
C GLU A 197 -7.44 13.14 7.10
N VAL A 198 -7.76 12.25 6.12
CA VAL A 198 -8.91 11.36 6.25
C VAL A 198 -8.71 10.35 7.37
N ALA A 199 -7.52 9.78 7.54
CA ALA A 199 -7.23 8.86 8.64
C ALA A 199 -7.45 9.55 10.00
N THR A 200 -6.98 10.79 10.14
CA THR A 200 -7.15 11.58 11.38
C THR A 200 -8.62 11.92 11.64
N GLU A 201 -9.36 12.38 10.64
CA GLU A 201 -10.78 12.75 10.78
C GLU A 201 -11.68 11.57 11.14
N THR A 202 -11.35 10.37 10.66
CA THR A 202 -12.18 9.17 10.85
C THR A 202 -11.67 8.26 11.95
N ASP A 203 -10.56 8.61 12.61
CA ASP A 203 -9.83 7.76 13.55
C ASP A 203 -9.46 6.39 12.94
N ALA A 204 -9.27 6.36 11.61
CA ALA A 204 -8.87 5.17 10.91
C ALA A 204 -7.38 4.86 11.12
N ALA A 205 -7.06 3.58 11.26
CA ALA A 205 -5.67 3.16 11.19
C ALA A 205 -5.16 3.28 9.75
N LEU A 206 -3.95 3.83 9.57
CA LEU A 206 -3.27 3.92 8.27
C LEU A 206 -1.99 3.07 8.31
N VAL A 207 -1.92 2.04 7.48
CA VAL A 207 -0.71 1.24 7.27
C VAL A 207 -0.17 1.52 5.88
N THR A 208 1.01 2.10 5.82
CA THR A 208 1.69 2.45 4.56
C THR A 208 2.90 1.55 4.34
N ILE A 209 2.94 0.89 3.21
CA ILE A 209 4.11 0.16 2.73
C ILE A 209 4.82 1.04 1.72
N THR A 210 6.12 1.26 1.91
CA THR A 210 6.92 2.08 1.01
C THR A 210 8.41 1.80 1.12
N HIS A 211 9.15 2.15 0.10
CA HIS A 211 10.62 2.25 0.12
C HIS A 211 11.08 3.71 0.27
N ASP A 212 10.17 4.68 0.18
CA ASP A 212 10.45 6.09 0.37
C ASP A 212 10.44 6.45 1.86
N LEU A 213 11.61 6.88 2.36
CA LEU A 213 11.78 7.26 3.77
C LEU A 213 10.98 8.51 4.14
N HIS A 214 10.73 9.44 3.21
CA HIS A 214 9.95 10.65 3.47
C HIS A 214 8.46 10.29 3.69
N VAL A 215 7.94 9.33 2.92
CA VAL A 215 6.61 8.78 3.14
C VAL A 215 6.55 8.02 4.46
N ALA A 216 7.56 7.18 4.72
CA ALA A 216 7.63 6.39 5.96
C ALA A 216 7.68 7.27 7.21
N ALA A 217 8.41 8.40 7.17
CA ALA A 217 8.57 9.32 8.30
C ALA A 217 7.28 10.00 8.76
N ARG A 218 6.21 9.96 7.96
CA ARG A 218 4.88 10.50 8.34
C ARG A 218 4.18 9.65 9.39
N ALA A 219 4.55 8.37 9.49
CA ALA A 219 3.98 7.44 10.45
C ALA A 219 4.50 7.67 11.87
N ARG A 220 3.79 7.12 12.88
CA ARG A 220 4.20 7.15 14.30
C ARG A 220 4.95 5.89 14.71
N ARG A 221 4.67 4.75 14.04
CA ARG A 221 5.28 3.45 14.29
C ARG A 221 5.94 2.97 13.00
N HIS A 222 7.18 2.53 13.12
CA HIS A 222 7.99 2.16 11.96
C HIS A 222 8.46 0.73 12.09
N TYR A 223 8.32 -0.02 11.01
CA TYR A 223 8.78 -1.38 10.89
C TYR A 223 9.62 -1.56 9.64
N ARG A 224 10.53 -2.52 9.70
CA ARG A 224 11.28 -3.00 8.54
C ARG A 224 10.93 -4.45 8.30
N LEU A 225 10.55 -4.77 7.06
CA LEU A 225 10.37 -6.13 6.60
C LEU A 225 11.58 -6.52 5.74
N ASP A 226 12.37 -7.49 6.21
CA ASP A 226 13.54 -7.99 5.51
C ASP A 226 13.52 -9.52 5.50
N ALA A 227 13.68 -10.13 4.32
CA ALA A 227 13.66 -11.59 4.14
C ALA A 227 12.50 -12.29 4.87
N GLY A 228 11.32 -11.68 4.90
CA GLY A 228 10.11 -12.21 5.53
C GLY A 228 10.00 -12.02 7.05
N VAL A 229 10.96 -11.36 7.67
CA VAL A 229 10.96 -11.05 9.12
C VAL A 229 10.63 -9.57 9.34
N LEU A 230 9.73 -9.29 10.28
CA LEU A 230 9.30 -7.94 10.64
C LEU A 230 9.99 -7.49 11.94
N GLU A 231 10.67 -6.36 11.88
CA GLU A 231 11.35 -5.76 13.02
C GLU A 231 10.93 -4.30 13.19
N THR A 232 10.96 -3.79 14.43
CA THR A 232 10.81 -2.34 14.67
C THR A 232 11.97 -1.60 14.03
N ALA A 233 11.67 -0.50 13.33
CA ALA A 233 12.67 0.29 12.63
C ALA A 233 12.90 1.63 13.33
N ASP A 234 14.18 2.03 13.46
CA ASP A 234 14.58 3.38 13.79
C ASP A 234 14.89 4.13 12.47
N LEU A 235 13.96 4.99 12.05
CA LEU A 235 14.13 5.74 10.80
C LEU A 235 15.29 6.73 10.85
N SER A 236 15.72 7.21 12.01
CA SER A 236 16.86 8.12 12.13
C SER A 236 18.11 7.48 11.54
N ARG A 237 18.36 6.22 11.88
CA ARG A 237 19.46 5.42 11.32
C ARG A 237 19.32 5.12 9.84
N ALA A 238 18.06 4.95 9.37
CA ALA A 238 17.80 4.70 7.96
C ALA A 238 18.09 5.94 7.09
N PHE A 239 17.75 7.14 7.57
CA PHE A 239 18.11 8.41 6.92
C PHE A 239 19.62 8.62 6.87
N GLU A 240 20.34 8.39 7.97
CA GLU A 240 21.82 8.50 8.01
C GLU A 240 22.48 7.56 7.00
N ALA A 241 22.05 6.29 6.96
CA ALA A 241 22.58 5.31 6.01
C ALA A 241 22.29 5.68 4.54
N SER A 242 21.11 6.24 4.26
CA SER A 242 20.74 6.70 2.91
C SER A 242 21.58 7.91 2.48
N THR A 243 21.81 8.86 3.39
CA THR A 243 22.62 10.06 3.13
C THR A 243 24.10 9.69 2.89
N LEU A 244 24.64 8.75 3.67
CA LEU A 244 25.99 8.23 3.47
C LEU A 244 26.14 7.48 2.15
N ALA A 245 25.16 6.68 1.73
CA ALA A 245 25.17 5.98 0.45
C ALA A 245 25.09 6.94 -0.76
N ALA A 246 24.36 8.05 -0.63
CA ALA A 246 24.26 9.08 -1.66
C ALA A 246 25.53 9.95 -1.76
N SER A 247 26.37 10.00 -0.71
CA SER A 247 27.60 10.80 -0.66
C SER A 247 28.85 10.06 -1.16
N VAL A 248 28.77 8.78 -1.52
CA VAL A 248 29.87 8.02 -2.14
C VAL A 248 29.94 8.40 -3.63
N PRO A 249 30.95 9.15 -4.10
CA PRO A 249 31.08 9.47 -5.52
C PRO A 249 31.31 8.15 -6.29
N SER A 250 30.53 7.91 -7.32
CA SER A 250 30.73 6.78 -8.23
C SER A 250 31.99 7.04 -9.07
N ASN A 251 33.16 6.76 -8.51
CA ASN A 251 34.41 6.70 -9.27
C ASN A 251 34.46 5.41 -10.06
N LEU A 252 33.60 5.30 -11.10
CA LEU A 252 33.81 4.34 -12.18
C LEU A 252 34.93 4.91 -13.05
N ALA A 253 36.13 4.36 -12.89
CA ALA A 253 37.20 4.55 -13.84
C ALA A 253 36.74 4.20 -15.26
N PRO A 254 37.15 4.98 -16.29
CA PRO A 254 36.77 4.68 -17.66
C PRO A 254 37.36 3.31 -18.07
N VAL A 255 36.50 2.41 -18.52
CA VAL A 255 36.89 1.15 -19.12
C VAL A 255 37.76 1.48 -20.33
N ALA A 256 39.04 1.07 -20.27
CA ALA A 256 39.97 1.19 -21.37
C ALA A 256 39.40 0.47 -22.60
N THR A 257 39.11 1.21 -23.64
CA THR A 257 38.73 0.68 -24.95
C THR A 257 39.92 -0.12 -25.51
N ALA A 258 39.71 -1.42 -25.69
CA ALA A 258 40.66 -2.28 -26.40
C ALA A 258 40.85 -1.82 -27.85
N PRO A 259 42.09 -1.85 -28.41
CA PRO A 259 42.32 -1.46 -29.80
C PRO A 259 41.69 -2.43 -30.76
N ALA A 260 41.09 -1.90 -31.83
CA ALA A 260 40.47 -2.65 -32.90
C ALA A 260 41.50 -3.56 -33.64
N PRO A 261 41.14 -4.77 -34.10
CA PRO A 261 42.03 -5.64 -34.82
C PRO A 261 42.35 -5.06 -36.22
N ALA A 262 43.65 -5.06 -36.57
CA ALA A 262 44.14 -4.61 -37.85
C ALA A 262 43.58 -5.44 -39.00
N THR A 263 42.96 -4.78 -39.97
CA THR A 263 42.54 -5.37 -41.23
C THR A 263 43.74 -5.78 -42.07
N ARG A 264 43.91 -7.10 -42.30
CA ARG A 264 44.81 -7.66 -43.28
C ARG A 264 44.25 -7.31 -44.67
N ARG A 265 45.01 -6.55 -45.46
CA ARG A 265 44.83 -6.44 -46.90
C ARG A 265 45.40 -7.73 -47.54
N GLU A 266 44.57 -8.53 -48.12
CA GLU A 266 45.00 -9.52 -49.12
C GLU A 266 45.24 -8.82 -50.45
N ALA A 267 46.46 -9.00 -50.97
CA ALA A 267 46.81 -8.61 -52.30
C ALA A 267 46.41 -9.74 -53.27
N ALA A 268 45.62 -9.36 -54.27
CA ALA A 268 45.32 -10.26 -55.38
C ALA A 268 46.47 -10.28 -56.39
N SER A 269 46.81 -11.47 -56.79
CA SER A 269 47.38 -11.76 -58.12
C SER A 269 46.43 -12.61 -58.90
#